data_66aab1d4c335667f49927d7619358633
#
_entry.id   66aab1d4c335667f49927d7619358633
#
_cell.length_a   1.000
_cell.length_b   1.000
_cell.length_c   1.000
_cell.angle_alpha   90.00
_cell.angle_beta   90.00
_cell.angle_gamma   90.00
#
_symmetry.space_group_name_H-M   'P 1'
#
loop_
_entity.id
_entity.type
_entity.pdbx_description
1 polymer ?
#
loop_
_entity_poly.entity_id
_entity_poly.type
_entity_poly.pdbx_seq_one_letter_code
_entity_poly.pdbx_strand_id
1 'polypeptide(L)'
;YTVDAATDTRNGQLKGVSFQCCPAALIYRRSIAEAVLGTSEPAEVQAKLSDWTKFNEVAKQAKDLGYYMTASYAETFRTFSNNATSPWVDADNNLVIDDVFNQWIDQAYDFVQNEYTLTSDIWGDEKNAQMFKDGKTMCFFGPAWYYNFSMGNAQDPDKGCPGDWAIIQGPQAYFWGGTWLLAAEGSDNPEMLADVFNAFTANEDICTKLVENESQFTNNTNVNQKFAEDPNYGNAFLGGQNDTAIFVELAKNIKFENKTQYDQLLSEGLPKYMLDYFTGEVSKDEALANFYSFVNDK
;
A
#
# COMPACT_ATOMS: atom_id res chain seq x y z
N TYR A 1 5.47 -11.63 7.95
CA TYR A 1 6.13 -10.36 8.32
C TYR A 1 5.62 -9.79 9.65
N THR A 2 4.38 -10.07 10.04
CA THR A 2 3.78 -9.47 11.25
C THR A 2 4.48 -9.90 12.54
N VAL A 3 5.00 -11.12 12.60
CA VAL A 3 5.81 -11.61 13.71
C VAL A 3 7.15 -10.90 13.76
N ASP A 4 7.80 -10.77 12.62
CA ASP A 4 9.11 -10.08 12.52
C ASP A 4 8.98 -8.61 12.94
N ALA A 5 7.90 -7.93 12.50
CA ALA A 5 7.62 -6.56 12.87
C ALA A 5 7.38 -6.35 14.39
N ALA A 6 6.90 -7.38 15.09
CA ALA A 6 6.63 -7.34 16.52
C ALA A 6 7.76 -7.93 17.38
N THR A 7 8.84 -8.41 16.76
CA THR A 7 9.96 -9.03 17.45
C THR A 7 11.07 -8.02 17.71
N ASP A 8 11.46 -7.87 18.96
CA ASP A 8 12.61 -7.06 19.36
C ASP A 8 13.91 -7.72 18.88
N THR A 9 14.56 -7.10 17.90
CA THR A 9 15.79 -7.63 17.26
C THR A 9 16.98 -7.76 18.23
N ARG A 10 16.97 -7.05 19.37
CA ARG A 10 18.05 -7.08 20.35
C ARG A 10 18.04 -8.36 21.19
N ASN A 11 16.89 -8.98 21.40
CA ASN A 11 16.73 -10.11 22.30
C ASN A 11 15.82 -11.24 21.78
N GLY A 12 15.25 -11.07 20.57
CA GLY A 12 14.35 -12.05 19.95
C GLY A 12 12.99 -12.19 20.63
N GLN A 13 12.60 -11.27 21.53
CA GLN A 13 11.32 -11.34 22.22
C GLN A 13 10.19 -10.80 21.36
N LEU A 14 9.12 -11.57 21.25
CA LEU A 14 7.86 -11.10 20.66
C LEU A 14 7.20 -10.09 21.64
N LYS A 15 6.94 -8.89 21.17
CA LYS A 15 6.40 -7.78 21.98
C LYS A 15 4.91 -7.57 21.79
N GLY A 16 4.33 -8.11 20.74
CA GLY A 16 2.92 -7.96 20.43
C GLY A 16 2.43 -9.02 19.45
N VAL A 17 1.13 -9.06 19.25
CA VAL A 17 0.48 -9.93 18.27
C VAL A 17 -0.34 -9.09 17.30
N SER A 18 -0.36 -9.46 16.03
CA SER A 18 -1.14 -8.74 15.03
C SER A 18 -2.46 -9.46 14.77
N PHE A 19 -3.55 -8.74 14.71
CA PHE A 19 -4.82 -9.27 14.22
C PHE A 19 -5.07 -8.91 12.75
N GLN A 20 -4.37 -7.90 12.22
CA GLN A 20 -4.55 -7.38 10.86
C GLN A 20 -3.24 -7.49 10.09
N CYS A 21 -3.25 -8.30 9.06
CA CYS A 21 -2.18 -8.37 8.07
C CYS A 21 -2.55 -7.46 6.89
N CYS A 22 -1.61 -6.68 6.38
CA CYS A 22 -1.88 -5.67 5.36
C CYS A 22 -1.02 -5.84 4.10
N PRO A 23 -1.04 -7.03 3.44
CA PRO A 23 -0.53 -7.10 2.08
C PRO A 23 -1.29 -6.10 1.23
N ALA A 24 -0.59 -5.43 0.33
CA ALA A 24 -1.19 -4.37 -0.44
C ALA A 24 -1.12 -4.68 -1.94
N ALA A 25 -2.12 -4.22 -2.66
CA ALA A 25 -2.37 -4.50 -4.06
C ALA A 25 -2.35 -3.19 -4.88
N LEU A 26 -2.24 -3.32 -6.19
CA LEU A 26 -2.63 -2.30 -7.14
C LEU A 26 -4.14 -2.39 -7.32
N ILE A 27 -4.85 -1.29 -7.03
CA ILE A 27 -6.28 -1.12 -7.20
C ILE A 27 -6.49 -0.32 -8.49
N TYR A 28 -7.28 -0.83 -9.42
CA TYR A 28 -7.52 -0.12 -10.67
C TYR A 28 -9.00 0.04 -10.97
N ARG A 29 -9.30 1.09 -11.73
CA ARG A 29 -10.65 1.36 -12.22
C ARG A 29 -10.89 0.61 -13.52
N ARG A 30 -11.84 -0.33 -13.53
CA ARG A 30 -12.13 -1.23 -14.67
C ARG A 30 -12.48 -0.48 -15.94
N SER A 31 -13.35 0.52 -15.85
CA SER A 31 -13.77 1.32 -17.01
C SER A 31 -12.61 2.09 -17.65
N ILE A 32 -11.66 2.59 -16.85
CA ILE A 32 -10.46 3.28 -17.36
C ILE A 32 -9.46 2.25 -17.92
N ALA A 33 -9.29 1.10 -17.26
CA ALA A 33 -8.45 0.02 -17.78
C ALA A 33 -8.96 -0.48 -19.14
N GLU A 34 -10.26 -0.65 -19.31
CA GLU A 34 -10.87 -0.99 -20.59
C GLU A 34 -10.54 0.04 -21.68
N ALA A 35 -10.65 1.33 -21.34
CA ALA A 35 -10.35 2.40 -22.30
C ALA A 35 -8.87 2.47 -22.68
N VAL A 36 -7.96 2.25 -21.72
CA VAL A 36 -6.50 2.40 -21.91
C VAL A 36 -5.87 1.12 -22.46
N LEU A 37 -6.28 -0.03 -21.94
CA LEU A 37 -5.63 -1.33 -22.21
C LEU A 37 -6.43 -2.22 -23.17
N GLY A 38 -7.70 -1.89 -23.43
CA GLY A 38 -8.63 -2.73 -24.19
C GLY A 38 -9.10 -3.97 -23.42
N THR A 39 -8.96 -3.96 -22.10
CA THR A 39 -9.43 -5.01 -21.20
C THR A 39 -9.59 -4.49 -19.77
N SER A 40 -10.59 -5.01 -19.08
CA SER A 40 -10.80 -4.78 -17.64
C SER A 40 -10.63 -6.04 -16.78
N GLU A 41 -10.26 -7.17 -17.41
CA GLU A 41 -10.10 -8.45 -16.71
C GLU A 41 -8.81 -8.51 -15.88
N PRO A 42 -8.88 -8.86 -14.57
CA PRO A 42 -7.74 -8.77 -13.67
C PRO A 42 -6.47 -9.50 -14.15
N ALA A 43 -6.61 -10.69 -14.71
CA ALA A 43 -5.46 -11.46 -15.18
C ALA A 43 -4.75 -10.79 -16.38
N GLU A 44 -5.52 -10.19 -17.30
CA GLU A 44 -5.00 -9.49 -18.47
C GLU A 44 -4.39 -8.14 -18.09
N VAL A 45 -5.05 -7.40 -17.17
CA VAL A 45 -4.52 -6.14 -16.61
C VAL A 45 -3.21 -6.42 -15.87
N GLN A 46 -3.15 -7.50 -15.06
CA GLN A 46 -1.91 -7.91 -14.38
C GLN A 46 -0.77 -8.18 -15.38
N ALA A 47 -1.02 -8.85 -16.47
CA ALA A 47 0.00 -9.12 -17.50
C ALA A 47 0.58 -7.84 -18.11
N LYS A 48 -0.26 -6.78 -18.22
CA LYS A 48 0.12 -5.46 -18.75
C LYS A 48 0.78 -4.54 -17.71
N LEU A 49 0.61 -4.81 -16.42
CA LEU A 49 1.15 -4.02 -15.30
C LEU A 49 2.09 -4.85 -14.39
N SER A 50 2.71 -5.90 -14.93
CA SER A 50 3.46 -6.90 -14.14
C SER A 50 4.83 -6.43 -13.65
N ASP A 51 5.32 -5.32 -14.16
CA ASP A 51 6.62 -4.74 -13.81
C ASP A 51 6.62 -3.22 -14.03
N TRP A 52 7.61 -2.53 -13.48
CA TRP A 52 7.69 -1.08 -13.54
C TRP A 52 7.88 -0.53 -14.95
N THR A 53 8.53 -1.26 -15.84
CA THR A 53 8.70 -0.85 -17.25
C THR A 53 7.35 -0.77 -17.93
N LYS A 54 6.55 -1.84 -17.85
CA LYS A 54 5.20 -1.87 -18.41
C LYS A 54 4.27 -0.86 -17.75
N PHE A 55 4.38 -0.70 -16.42
CA PHE A 55 3.59 0.29 -15.68
C PHE A 55 3.84 1.71 -16.22
N ASN A 56 5.10 2.07 -16.45
CA ASN A 56 5.48 3.38 -16.98
C ASN A 56 5.04 3.55 -18.44
N GLU A 57 5.10 2.50 -19.27
CA GLU A 57 4.58 2.53 -20.65
C GLU A 57 3.07 2.75 -20.68
N VAL A 58 2.33 2.12 -19.77
CA VAL A 58 0.88 2.30 -19.66
C VAL A 58 0.54 3.70 -19.15
N ALA A 59 1.37 4.30 -18.30
CA ALA A 59 1.18 5.69 -17.85
C ALA A 59 1.14 6.67 -19.04
N LYS A 60 2.02 6.49 -20.02
CA LYS A 60 2.01 7.27 -21.25
C LYS A 60 0.73 7.03 -22.07
N GLN A 61 0.31 5.77 -22.22
CA GLN A 61 -0.94 5.44 -22.95
C GLN A 61 -2.16 6.06 -22.27
N ALA A 62 -2.22 6.03 -20.93
CA ALA A 62 -3.28 6.65 -20.15
C ALA A 62 -3.33 8.17 -20.41
N LYS A 63 -2.19 8.85 -20.36
CA LYS A 63 -2.08 10.29 -20.64
C LYS A 63 -2.53 10.66 -22.03
N ASP A 64 -2.15 9.89 -23.05
CA ASP A 64 -2.55 10.14 -24.46
C ASP A 64 -4.09 10.08 -24.63
N LEU A 65 -4.78 9.36 -23.74
CA LEU A 65 -6.25 9.25 -23.69
C LEU A 65 -6.91 10.20 -22.67
N GLY A 66 -6.13 11.07 -22.00
CA GLY A 66 -6.63 12.05 -21.07
C GLY A 66 -6.88 11.52 -19.65
N TYR A 67 -6.23 10.39 -19.28
CA TYR A 67 -6.25 9.81 -17.94
C TYR A 67 -4.91 10.00 -17.23
N TYR A 68 -4.95 9.93 -15.90
CA TYR A 68 -3.77 9.83 -15.04
C TYR A 68 -3.50 8.37 -14.70
N MET A 69 -2.23 8.00 -14.61
CA MET A 69 -1.86 6.66 -14.13
C MET A 69 -2.07 6.54 -12.62
N THR A 70 -1.65 7.56 -11.86
CA THR A 70 -1.82 7.64 -10.40
C THR A 70 -2.39 9.01 -10.00
N ALA A 71 -2.93 9.09 -8.77
CA ALA A 71 -3.55 10.31 -8.26
C ALA A 71 -2.63 11.12 -7.31
N SER A 72 -1.45 10.58 -7.00
CA SER A 72 -0.46 11.22 -6.15
C SER A 72 0.93 10.88 -6.65
N TYR A 73 1.84 11.85 -6.61
CA TYR A 73 3.26 11.64 -6.91
C TYR A 73 3.91 10.60 -5.97
N ALA A 74 3.36 10.41 -4.77
CA ALA A 74 3.86 9.47 -3.78
C ALA A 74 3.17 8.10 -3.83
N GLU A 75 2.24 7.86 -4.76
CA GLU A 75 1.38 6.65 -4.80
C GLU A 75 2.19 5.36 -4.80
N THR A 76 3.27 5.30 -5.58
CA THR A 76 4.09 4.08 -5.73
C THR A 76 5.19 3.93 -4.69
N PHE A 77 5.48 4.97 -3.90
CA PHE A 77 6.66 5.01 -3.02
C PHE A 77 6.75 3.83 -2.06
N ARG A 78 5.63 3.46 -1.42
CA ARG A 78 5.62 2.34 -0.46
C ARG A 78 6.00 1.01 -1.09
N THR A 79 5.66 0.80 -2.34
CA THR A 79 6.06 -0.41 -3.06
C THR A 79 7.57 -0.46 -3.22
N PHE A 80 8.20 0.66 -3.60
CA PHE A 80 9.66 0.75 -3.68
C PHE A 80 10.30 0.61 -2.29
N SER A 81 9.86 1.38 -1.29
CA SER A 81 10.49 1.39 0.04
C SER A 81 10.38 0.06 0.78
N ASN A 82 9.34 -0.72 0.53
CA ASN A 82 9.24 -2.08 1.07
C ASN A 82 10.24 -3.06 0.47
N ASN A 83 10.77 -2.75 -0.70
CA ASN A 83 11.71 -3.59 -1.42
C ASN A 83 13.14 -3.03 -1.40
N ALA A 84 13.45 -2.14 -0.45
CA ALA A 84 14.79 -1.61 -0.23
C ALA A 84 15.79 -2.74 0.03
N THR A 85 16.98 -2.63 -0.55
CA THR A 85 18.05 -3.62 -0.45
C THR A 85 19.02 -3.34 0.70
N SER A 86 18.92 -2.16 1.29
CA SER A 86 19.64 -1.73 2.49
C SER A 86 18.71 -1.00 3.46
N PRO A 87 19.02 -0.98 4.77
CA PRO A 87 18.27 -0.20 5.72
C PRO A 87 18.46 1.31 5.47
N TRP A 88 17.49 2.12 5.94
CA TRP A 88 17.55 3.58 5.86
C TRP A 88 18.74 4.22 6.58
N VAL A 89 19.29 3.50 7.55
CA VAL A 89 20.47 3.96 8.31
C VAL A 89 21.46 2.83 8.41
N ASP A 90 22.75 3.16 8.29
CA ASP A 90 23.84 2.22 8.49
C ASP A 90 24.15 1.97 9.98
N ALA A 91 25.17 1.14 10.26
CA ALA A 91 25.57 0.82 11.62
C ALA A 91 26.08 2.03 12.43
N ASP A 92 26.51 3.09 11.77
CA ASP A 92 26.99 4.34 12.34
C ASP A 92 25.88 5.42 12.45
N ASN A 93 24.61 5.03 12.17
CA ASN A 93 23.44 5.91 12.07
C ASN A 93 23.50 6.99 10.98
N ASN A 94 24.28 6.78 9.93
CA ASN A 94 24.22 7.65 8.77
C ASN A 94 23.03 7.27 7.88
N LEU A 95 22.34 8.27 7.35
CA LEU A 95 21.24 8.07 6.40
C LEU A 95 21.77 7.47 5.08
N VAL A 96 21.09 6.43 4.61
CA VAL A 96 21.39 5.74 3.35
C VAL A 96 20.21 5.91 2.40
N ILE A 97 20.46 6.50 1.24
CA ILE A 97 19.50 6.53 0.14
C ILE A 97 19.77 5.32 -0.76
N ASP A 98 18.97 4.26 -0.57
CA ASP A 98 19.07 3.03 -1.37
C ASP A 98 18.83 3.31 -2.87
N ASP A 99 19.42 2.51 -3.74
CA ASP A 99 19.22 2.62 -5.19
C ASP A 99 17.74 2.46 -5.60
N VAL A 100 16.97 1.70 -4.84
CA VAL A 100 15.53 1.56 -5.03
C VAL A 100 14.80 2.88 -4.80
N PHE A 101 15.26 3.71 -3.85
CA PHE A 101 14.70 5.03 -3.66
C PHE A 101 15.05 5.98 -4.81
N ASN A 102 16.26 5.87 -5.36
CA ASN A 102 16.63 6.63 -6.56
C ASN A 102 15.77 6.24 -7.77
N GLN A 103 15.47 4.95 -7.94
CA GLN A 103 14.55 4.49 -9.00
C GLN A 103 13.14 5.08 -8.83
N TRP A 104 12.64 5.13 -7.61
CA TRP A 104 11.36 5.80 -7.35
C TRP A 104 11.43 7.32 -7.62
N ILE A 105 12.49 7.99 -7.18
CA ILE A 105 12.67 9.43 -7.44
C ILE A 105 12.64 9.72 -8.94
N ASP A 106 13.33 8.91 -9.74
CA ASP A 106 13.37 9.06 -11.19
C ASP A 106 11.99 8.78 -11.83
N GLN A 107 11.25 7.77 -11.35
CA GLN A 107 9.88 7.50 -11.79
C GLN A 107 8.93 8.65 -11.42
N ALA A 108 8.96 9.13 -10.18
CA ALA A 108 8.08 10.19 -9.71
C ALA A 108 8.35 11.52 -10.44
N TYR A 109 9.62 11.82 -10.69
CA TYR A 109 10.01 12.96 -11.52
C TYR A 109 9.42 12.87 -12.93
N ASP A 110 9.62 11.73 -13.61
CA ASP A 110 9.06 11.49 -14.94
C ASP A 110 7.53 11.60 -14.95
N PHE A 111 6.88 11.05 -13.93
CA PHE A 111 5.42 11.07 -13.81
C PHE A 111 4.86 12.49 -13.61
N VAL A 112 5.52 13.31 -12.80
CA VAL A 112 5.11 14.70 -12.58
C VAL A 112 5.40 15.54 -13.83
N GLN A 113 6.59 15.43 -14.43
CA GLN A 113 6.98 16.22 -15.60
C GLN A 113 6.13 15.93 -16.85
N ASN A 114 5.66 14.68 -16.99
CA ASN A 114 4.78 14.27 -18.10
C ASN A 114 3.29 14.29 -17.75
N GLU A 115 2.93 14.75 -16.55
CA GLU A 115 1.55 14.79 -16.05
C GLU A 115 0.86 13.41 -16.08
N TYR A 116 1.60 12.34 -15.78
CA TYR A 116 1.04 10.99 -15.59
C TYR A 116 0.40 10.83 -14.22
N THR A 117 0.67 11.76 -13.31
CA THR A 117 0.13 11.83 -11.94
C THR A 117 -0.25 13.26 -11.57
N LEU A 118 -1.03 13.40 -10.51
CA LEU A 118 -1.23 14.70 -9.85
C LEU A 118 -0.09 14.97 -8.86
N THR A 119 0.14 16.25 -8.55
CA THR A 119 1.08 16.69 -7.50
C THR A 119 0.44 16.70 -6.10
N SER A 120 -0.70 16.05 -5.96
CA SER A 120 -1.42 15.91 -4.69
C SER A 120 -0.65 15.03 -3.71
N ASP A 121 -0.73 15.39 -2.43
CA ASP A 121 -0.31 14.50 -1.34
C ASP A 121 -1.12 13.19 -1.34
N ILE A 122 -0.54 12.12 -0.76
CA ILE A 122 -1.18 10.80 -0.68
C ILE A 122 -2.53 10.82 0.07
N TRP A 123 -2.75 11.82 0.94
CA TRP A 123 -3.99 12.04 1.68
C TRP A 123 -4.74 13.29 1.21
N GLY A 124 -4.32 13.91 0.10
CA GLY A 124 -4.85 15.18 -0.39
C GLY A 124 -6.28 15.07 -0.96
N ASP A 125 -7.01 16.17 -0.90
CA ASP A 125 -8.38 16.26 -1.40
C ASP A 125 -8.46 16.05 -2.92
N GLU A 126 -7.48 16.52 -3.68
CA GLU A 126 -7.41 16.33 -5.13
C GLU A 126 -7.29 14.86 -5.51
N LYS A 127 -6.44 14.10 -4.78
CA LYS A 127 -6.36 12.65 -4.92
C LYS A 127 -7.68 11.99 -4.59
N ASN A 128 -8.31 12.37 -3.48
CA ASN A 128 -9.57 11.80 -3.04
C ASN A 128 -10.71 12.10 -4.04
N ALA A 129 -10.69 13.25 -4.72
CA ALA A 129 -11.62 13.59 -5.77
C ALA A 129 -11.52 12.66 -7.00
N GLN A 130 -10.34 12.08 -7.26
CA GLN A 130 -10.17 11.12 -8.36
C GLN A 130 -10.89 9.78 -8.14
N MET A 131 -11.37 9.51 -6.94
CA MET A 131 -12.13 8.31 -6.60
C MET A 131 -13.61 8.41 -6.95
N PHE A 132 -14.13 9.60 -7.26
CA PHE A 132 -15.49 9.76 -7.77
C PHE A 132 -15.63 9.25 -9.21
N LYS A 133 -16.87 9.04 -9.67
CA LYS A 133 -17.18 8.50 -11.00
C LYS A 133 -16.64 9.33 -12.18
N ASP A 134 -16.43 10.63 -11.99
CA ASP A 134 -15.87 11.56 -12.96
C ASP A 134 -14.34 11.71 -12.85
N GLY A 135 -13.73 11.05 -11.86
CA GLY A 135 -12.28 10.98 -11.72
C GLY A 135 -11.62 10.29 -12.92
N LYS A 136 -10.39 10.67 -13.20
CA LYS A 136 -9.63 10.23 -14.38
C LYS A 136 -8.40 9.39 -14.03
N THR A 137 -8.24 8.98 -12.79
CA THR A 137 -7.10 8.18 -12.36
C THR A 137 -7.39 6.69 -12.51
N MET A 138 -6.47 5.99 -13.16
CA MET A 138 -6.57 4.56 -13.41
C MET A 138 -6.20 3.72 -12.21
N CYS A 139 -5.10 4.04 -11.51
CA CYS A 139 -4.50 3.19 -10.48
C CYS A 139 -4.33 3.88 -9.14
N PHE A 140 -4.58 3.11 -8.07
CA PHE A 140 -4.31 3.42 -6.67
C PHE A 140 -3.58 2.24 -6.05
N PHE A 141 -2.94 2.43 -4.91
CA PHE A 141 -2.18 1.39 -4.22
C PHE A 141 -2.61 1.30 -2.76
N GLY A 142 -3.00 0.11 -2.30
CA GLY A 142 -3.41 -0.08 -0.91
C GLY A 142 -3.80 -1.51 -0.55
N PRO A 143 -3.83 -1.81 0.76
CA PRO A 143 -4.34 -3.07 1.31
C PRO A 143 -5.87 -3.07 1.46
N ALA A 144 -6.43 -4.15 2.04
CA ALA A 144 -7.86 -4.30 2.21
C ALA A 144 -8.53 -3.11 2.94
N TRP A 145 -7.93 -2.60 4.02
CA TRP A 145 -8.47 -1.45 4.74
C TRP A 145 -8.52 -0.16 3.89
N TYR A 146 -7.69 -0.07 2.84
CA TYR A 146 -7.60 1.15 2.03
C TYR A 146 -8.91 1.45 1.31
N TYR A 147 -9.52 0.47 0.64
CA TYR A 147 -10.80 0.73 -0.02
C TYR A 147 -11.97 0.86 0.95
N ASN A 148 -11.90 0.27 2.14
CA ASN A 148 -12.94 0.46 3.15
C ASN A 148 -12.85 1.81 3.85
N PHE A 149 -11.65 2.28 4.12
CA PHE A 149 -11.40 3.48 4.91
C PHE A 149 -11.07 4.71 4.05
N SER A 150 -10.19 4.57 3.05
CA SER A 150 -9.68 5.70 2.28
C SER A 150 -10.43 5.95 0.98
N MET A 151 -11.10 4.94 0.41
CA MET A 151 -11.85 5.07 -0.85
C MET A 151 -13.36 5.27 -0.62
N GLY A 152 -13.76 5.96 0.45
CA GLY A 152 -15.18 6.25 0.73
C GLY A 152 -15.87 7.00 -0.41
N ASN A 153 -15.16 7.91 -1.09
CA ASN A 153 -15.67 8.62 -2.27
C ASN A 153 -16.01 7.67 -3.44
N ALA A 154 -15.24 6.59 -3.60
CA ALA A 154 -15.50 5.59 -4.63
C ALA A 154 -16.71 4.69 -4.29
N GLN A 155 -17.01 4.55 -3.00
CA GLN A 155 -18.12 3.73 -2.50
C GLN A 155 -19.46 4.49 -2.43
N ASP A 156 -19.45 5.83 -2.56
CA ASP A 156 -20.67 6.64 -2.58
C ASP A 156 -21.61 6.16 -3.71
N PRO A 157 -22.86 5.76 -3.42
CA PRO A 157 -23.75 5.17 -4.42
C PRO A 157 -24.18 6.17 -5.50
N ASP A 158 -24.13 7.46 -5.23
CA ASP A 158 -24.58 8.51 -6.17
C ASP A 158 -23.43 9.13 -6.96
N LYS A 159 -22.27 9.33 -6.30
CA LYS A 159 -21.13 10.05 -6.85
C LYS A 159 -19.94 9.14 -7.14
N GLY A 160 -19.84 8.02 -6.46
CA GLY A 160 -18.80 6.99 -6.65
C GLY A 160 -19.10 6.08 -7.84
N CYS A 161 -18.37 5.00 -7.89
CA CYS A 161 -18.51 3.96 -8.90
C CYS A 161 -18.25 2.56 -8.28
N PRO A 162 -19.03 2.16 -7.24
CA PRO A 162 -18.87 0.83 -6.65
C PRO A 162 -19.10 -0.25 -7.72
N GLY A 163 -18.27 -1.29 -7.70
CA GLY A 163 -18.28 -2.35 -8.72
C GLY A 163 -17.41 -2.07 -9.95
N ASP A 164 -16.98 -0.83 -10.18
CA ASP A 164 -16.05 -0.45 -11.26
C ASP A 164 -14.55 -0.58 -10.86
N TRP A 165 -14.29 -1.29 -9.78
CA TRP A 165 -12.93 -1.46 -9.25
C TRP A 165 -12.50 -2.92 -9.27
N ALA A 166 -11.21 -3.15 -9.33
CA ALA A 166 -10.60 -4.46 -9.10
C ALA A 166 -9.20 -4.30 -8.54
N ILE A 167 -8.65 -5.39 -8.00
CA ILE A 167 -7.28 -5.44 -7.50
C ILE A 167 -6.45 -6.48 -8.24
N ILE A 168 -5.17 -6.20 -8.35
CA ILE A 168 -4.13 -7.10 -8.86
C ILE A 168 -2.87 -6.94 -8.03
N GLN A 169 -1.91 -7.85 -8.18
CA GLN A 169 -0.61 -7.72 -7.54
C GLN A 169 0.09 -6.42 -7.95
N GLY A 170 -0.01 -6.04 -9.24
CA GLY A 170 0.75 -4.95 -9.82
C GLY A 170 2.22 -5.32 -10.06
N PRO A 171 3.11 -4.34 -10.15
CA PRO A 171 4.51 -4.57 -10.47
C PRO A 171 5.28 -5.33 -9.40
N GLN A 172 4.90 -5.19 -8.12
CA GLN A 172 5.69 -5.73 -7.01
C GLN A 172 4.85 -5.85 -5.74
N ALA A 173 5.04 -6.93 -4.97
CA ALA A 173 4.39 -7.12 -3.68
C ALA A 173 4.96 -6.15 -2.63
N TYR A 174 4.08 -5.66 -1.75
CA TYR A 174 4.43 -4.77 -0.65
C TYR A 174 3.37 -4.87 0.46
N PHE A 175 3.62 -4.24 1.60
CA PHE A 175 2.63 -4.08 2.66
C PHE A 175 2.49 -2.61 3.06
N TRP A 176 1.33 -2.27 3.60
CA TRP A 176 1.10 -0.94 4.15
C TRP A 176 0.29 -1.02 5.45
N GLY A 177 0.98 -0.79 6.56
CA GLY A 177 0.38 -0.80 7.89
C GLY A 177 0.25 -2.19 8.49
N GLY A 178 -0.75 -2.36 9.30
CA GLY A 178 -1.03 -3.46 10.19
C GLY A 178 -1.36 -2.93 11.57
N THR A 179 -1.99 -3.76 12.41
CA THR A 179 -2.34 -3.39 13.77
C THR A 179 -1.84 -4.44 14.73
N TRP A 180 -1.08 -4.03 15.72
CA TRP A 180 -0.54 -4.90 16.77
C TRP A 180 -1.17 -4.58 18.11
N LEU A 181 -1.52 -5.64 18.84
CA LEU A 181 -1.95 -5.58 20.22
C LEU A 181 -0.72 -5.84 21.10
N LEU A 182 -0.47 -4.93 22.04
CA LEU A 182 0.63 -5.02 23.00
C LEU A 182 0.07 -4.94 24.42
N ALA A 183 0.71 -5.64 25.35
CA ALA A 183 0.44 -5.52 26.77
C ALA A 183 1.40 -4.49 27.38
N ALA A 184 0.86 -3.58 28.21
CA ALA A 184 1.69 -2.68 28.97
C ALA A 184 2.42 -3.45 30.09
N GLU A 185 3.67 -3.12 30.34
CA GLU A 185 4.42 -3.63 31.49
C GLU A 185 3.71 -3.21 32.80
N GLY A 186 3.61 -4.14 33.74
CA GLY A 186 2.89 -3.92 34.99
C GLY A 186 1.38 -4.04 34.94
N SER A 187 0.83 -4.58 33.85
CA SER A 187 -0.61 -4.89 33.77
C SER A 187 -1.00 -5.93 34.82
N ASP A 188 -2.07 -5.66 35.56
CA ASP A 188 -2.57 -6.53 36.63
C ASP A 188 -3.39 -7.74 36.15
N ASN A 189 -3.71 -7.80 34.85
CA ASN A 189 -4.62 -8.78 34.29
C ASN A 189 -4.02 -9.58 33.11
N PRO A 190 -2.91 -10.29 33.28
CA PRO A 190 -2.24 -10.99 32.18
C PRO A 190 -3.09 -12.08 31.52
N GLU A 191 -3.94 -12.76 32.28
CA GLU A 191 -4.85 -13.80 31.76
C GLU A 191 -5.91 -13.18 30.83
N MET A 192 -6.52 -12.07 31.23
CA MET A 192 -7.48 -11.35 30.38
C MET A 192 -6.82 -10.81 29.10
N LEU A 193 -5.58 -10.33 29.18
CA LEU A 193 -4.82 -9.90 27.99
C LEU A 193 -4.56 -11.07 27.04
N ALA A 194 -4.23 -12.25 27.58
CA ALA A 194 -4.06 -13.46 26.77
C ALA A 194 -5.38 -13.87 26.07
N ASP A 195 -6.52 -13.76 26.78
CA ASP A 195 -7.84 -14.03 26.21
C ASP A 195 -8.17 -13.04 25.09
N VAL A 196 -7.88 -11.75 25.26
CA VAL A 196 -8.06 -10.72 24.22
C VAL A 196 -7.17 -11.01 23.01
N PHE A 197 -5.89 -11.33 23.22
CA PHE A 197 -4.98 -11.67 22.13
C PHE A 197 -5.46 -12.91 21.36
N ASN A 198 -5.87 -13.95 22.07
CA ASN A 198 -6.45 -15.16 21.48
C ASN A 198 -7.72 -14.86 20.67
N ALA A 199 -8.60 -14.01 21.23
CA ALA A 199 -9.85 -13.66 20.56
C ALA A 199 -9.60 -13.05 19.17
N PHE A 200 -8.65 -12.12 19.07
CA PHE A 200 -8.39 -11.42 17.81
C PHE A 200 -7.42 -12.13 16.84
N THR A 201 -6.65 -13.12 17.30
CA THR A 201 -5.64 -13.77 16.46
C THR A 201 -5.93 -15.24 16.16
N ALA A 202 -6.42 -15.99 17.15
CA ALA A 202 -6.59 -17.44 17.06
C ALA A 202 -8.05 -17.89 16.99
N ASN A 203 -9.00 -17.09 17.47
CA ASN A 203 -10.43 -17.45 17.43
C ASN A 203 -10.97 -17.28 16.01
N GLU A 204 -11.21 -18.40 15.31
CA GLU A 204 -11.67 -18.41 13.93
C GLU A 204 -13.04 -17.76 13.74
N ASP A 205 -13.96 -17.84 14.71
CA ASP A 205 -15.28 -17.21 14.61
C ASP A 205 -15.17 -15.67 14.63
N ILE A 206 -14.29 -15.13 15.45
CA ILE A 206 -14.03 -13.68 15.49
C ILE A 206 -13.30 -13.23 14.22
N CYS A 207 -12.26 -13.94 13.81
CA CYS A 207 -11.53 -13.64 12.58
C CYS A 207 -12.44 -13.75 11.35
N THR A 208 -13.35 -14.71 11.29
CA THR A 208 -14.37 -14.82 10.24
C THR A 208 -15.25 -13.57 10.17
N LYS A 209 -15.73 -13.08 11.31
CA LYS A 209 -16.53 -11.84 11.37
C LYS A 209 -15.74 -10.60 10.93
N LEU A 210 -14.44 -10.52 11.22
CA LEU A 210 -13.58 -9.44 10.74
C LEU A 210 -13.46 -9.45 9.21
N VAL A 211 -13.41 -10.62 8.59
CA VAL A 211 -13.42 -10.71 7.12
C VAL A 211 -14.80 -10.34 6.56
N GLU A 212 -15.88 -10.94 7.08
CA GLU A 212 -17.23 -10.76 6.53
C GLU A 212 -17.80 -9.36 6.70
N ASN A 213 -17.60 -8.76 7.88
CA ASN A 213 -18.27 -7.50 8.22
C ASN A 213 -17.39 -6.26 8.02
N GLU A 214 -16.06 -6.44 8.12
CA GLU A 214 -15.10 -5.32 8.09
C GLU A 214 -14.15 -5.41 6.90
N SER A 215 -14.33 -6.41 6.03
CA SER A 215 -13.46 -6.70 4.87
C SER A 215 -11.96 -6.67 5.24
N GLN A 216 -11.63 -7.16 6.44
CA GLN A 216 -10.26 -7.20 6.92
C GLN A 216 -9.53 -8.42 6.37
N PHE A 217 -8.26 -8.27 6.05
CA PHE A 217 -7.37 -9.40 5.86
C PHE A 217 -6.69 -9.69 7.19
N THR A 218 -7.10 -10.78 7.85
CA THR A 218 -6.68 -11.11 9.21
C THR A 218 -5.28 -11.72 9.26
N ASN A 219 -4.72 -11.89 10.46
CA ASN A 219 -3.48 -12.65 10.65
C ASN A 219 -3.74 -14.17 10.87
N ASN A 220 -5.00 -14.59 10.81
CA ASN A 220 -5.37 -16.00 10.88
C ASN A 220 -5.37 -16.64 9.48
N THR A 221 -4.34 -17.42 9.19
CA THR A 221 -4.13 -18.01 7.86
C THR A 221 -5.21 -19.02 7.49
N ASN A 222 -5.79 -19.76 8.46
CA ASN A 222 -6.85 -20.72 8.20
C ASN A 222 -8.12 -20.02 7.71
N VAL A 223 -8.50 -18.93 8.38
CA VAL A 223 -9.66 -18.12 8.00
C VAL A 223 -9.46 -17.50 6.63
N ASN A 224 -8.31 -16.88 6.39
CA ASN A 224 -8.02 -16.27 5.09
C ASN A 224 -8.05 -17.32 3.96
N GLN A 225 -7.48 -18.51 4.18
CA GLN A 225 -7.47 -19.57 3.18
C GLN A 225 -8.90 -20.07 2.86
N LYS A 226 -9.75 -20.20 3.89
CA LYS A 226 -11.15 -20.58 3.72
C LYS A 226 -11.91 -19.61 2.81
N PHE A 227 -11.74 -18.29 3.01
CA PHE A 227 -12.36 -17.28 2.14
C PHE A 227 -11.72 -17.22 0.75
N ALA A 228 -10.41 -17.40 0.66
CA ALA A 228 -9.70 -17.42 -0.62
C ALA A 228 -10.17 -18.56 -1.54
N GLU A 229 -10.55 -19.69 -0.95
CA GLU A 229 -11.01 -20.90 -1.67
C GLU A 229 -12.54 -20.94 -1.87
N ASP A 230 -13.30 -20.04 -1.25
CA ASP A 230 -14.76 -20.01 -1.40
C ASP A 230 -15.16 -19.37 -2.76
N PRO A 231 -15.73 -20.14 -3.69
CA PRO A 231 -16.14 -19.62 -4.99
C PRO A 231 -17.33 -18.66 -4.93
N ASN A 232 -18.00 -18.58 -3.79
CA ASN A 232 -19.15 -17.70 -3.59
C ASN A 232 -18.76 -16.41 -2.86
N TYR A 233 -17.55 -16.32 -2.34
CA TYR A 233 -17.05 -15.11 -1.68
C TYR A 233 -16.53 -14.11 -2.71
N GLY A 234 -16.96 -12.87 -2.56
CA GLY A 234 -16.49 -11.78 -3.41
C GLY A 234 -16.90 -10.41 -2.86
N ASN A 235 -16.06 -9.43 -3.10
CA ASN A 235 -16.23 -8.07 -2.64
C ASN A 235 -17.07 -7.28 -3.66
N ALA A 236 -18.25 -6.83 -3.27
CA ALA A 236 -19.16 -6.07 -4.14
C ALA A 236 -18.56 -4.78 -4.68
N PHE A 237 -17.73 -4.08 -3.87
CA PHE A 237 -17.01 -2.89 -4.30
C PHE A 237 -16.06 -3.18 -5.47
N LEU A 238 -15.47 -4.37 -5.48
CA LEU A 238 -14.55 -4.86 -6.52
C LEU A 238 -15.27 -5.65 -7.64
N GLY A 239 -16.57 -5.43 -7.82
CA GLY A 239 -17.33 -6.11 -8.87
C GLY A 239 -17.48 -7.62 -8.65
N GLY A 240 -17.43 -8.07 -7.41
CA GLY A 240 -17.54 -9.49 -7.04
C GLY A 240 -16.20 -10.25 -7.07
N GLN A 241 -15.07 -9.56 -7.23
CA GLN A 241 -13.76 -10.21 -7.16
C GLN A 241 -13.49 -10.73 -5.74
N ASN A 242 -12.94 -11.95 -5.63
CA ASN A 242 -12.43 -12.47 -4.37
C ASN A 242 -11.06 -11.84 -4.08
N ASP A 243 -11.07 -10.78 -3.28
CA ASP A 243 -9.88 -10.03 -2.88
C ASP A 243 -9.00 -10.79 -1.88
N THR A 244 -9.61 -11.60 -1.01
CA THR A 244 -8.88 -12.44 -0.05
C THR A 244 -7.96 -13.44 -0.76
N ALA A 245 -8.38 -14.00 -1.89
CA ALA A 245 -7.52 -14.88 -2.70
C ALA A 245 -6.26 -14.15 -3.21
N ILE A 246 -6.40 -12.89 -3.64
CA ILE A 246 -5.27 -12.06 -4.07
C ILE A 246 -4.35 -11.73 -2.90
N PHE A 247 -4.91 -11.32 -1.76
CA PHE A 247 -4.10 -10.96 -0.57
C PHE A 247 -3.37 -12.17 0.02
N VAL A 248 -3.94 -13.38 -0.02
CA VAL A 248 -3.24 -14.61 0.39
C VAL A 248 -1.97 -14.83 -0.44
N GLU A 249 -2.04 -14.61 -1.75
CA GLU A 249 -0.87 -14.75 -2.62
C GLU A 249 0.14 -13.62 -2.41
N LEU A 250 -0.33 -12.38 -2.25
CA LEU A 250 0.54 -11.23 -1.98
C LEU A 250 1.30 -11.37 -0.66
N ALA A 251 0.63 -11.84 0.39
CA ALA A 251 1.24 -12.03 1.72
C ALA A 251 2.47 -12.95 1.70
N LYS A 252 2.52 -13.93 0.79
CA LYS A 252 3.65 -14.87 0.63
C LYS A 252 4.91 -14.19 0.10
N ASN A 253 4.77 -13.06 -0.60
CA ASN A 253 5.83 -12.36 -1.30
C ASN A 253 6.30 -11.09 -0.58
N ILE A 254 5.74 -10.77 0.59
CA ILE A 254 6.16 -9.62 1.39
C ILE A 254 7.55 -9.87 1.97
N LYS A 255 8.44 -8.89 1.79
CA LYS A 255 9.75 -8.84 2.42
C LYS A 255 9.70 -7.89 3.62
N PHE A 256 10.25 -8.32 4.74
CA PHE A 256 10.39 -7.52 5.95
C PHE A 256 11.85 -7.38 6.37
N GLU A 257 12.73 -7.40 5.40
CA GLU A 257 14.17 -7.18 5.60
C GLU A 257 14.50 -5.69 5.63
N ASN A 258 15.66 -5.35 6.17
CA ASN A 258 16.21 -3.98 6.15
C ASN A 258 15.31 -2.92 6.83
N LYS A 259 14.47 -3.31 7.80
CA LYS A 259 13.63 -2.37 8.54
C LYS A 259 14.33 -1.84 9.77
N THR A 260 14.12 -0.56 10.05
CA THR A 260 14.64 0.15 11.22
C THR A 260 13.52 0.88 11.96
N GLN A 261 13.80 1.33 13.16
CA GLN A 261 12.84 2.16 13.92
C GLN A 261 12.54 3.51 13.27
N TYR A 262 13.31 3.92 12.28
CA TYR A 262 13.20 5.21 11.59
C TYR A 262 12.35 5.13 10.32
N ASP A 263 12.00 3.92 9.86
CA ASP A 263 11.32 3.71 8.57
C ASP A 263 10.05 4.55 8.37
N GLN A 264 9.24 4.71 9.42
CA GLN A 264 8.02 5.50 9.33
C GLN A 264 8.34 6.97 9.04
N LEU A 265 9.22 7.58 9.83
CA LEU A 265 9.64 8.98 9.69
C LEU A 265 10.27 9.23 8.31
N LEU A 266 11.17 8.35 7.89
CA LEU A 266 11.95 8.51 6.66
C LEU A 266 11.10 8.28 5.42
N SER A 267 10.20 7.29 5.48
CA SER A 267 9.25 6.99 4.39
C SER A 267 8.17 8.06 4.20
N GLU A 268 7.82 8.79 5.23
CA GLU A 268 6.91 9.94 5.14
C GLU A 268 7.65 11.21 4.72
N GLY A 269 8.91 11.34 5.12
CA GLY A 269 9.75 12.50 4.85
C GLY A 269 10.20 12.57 3.40
N LEU A 270 10.84 11.52 2.87
CA LEU A 270 11.46 11.57 1.55
C LEU A 270 10.51 12.05 0.44
N PRO A 271 9.31 11.50 0.26
CA PRO A 271 8.40 11.96 -0.78
C PRO A 271 8.07 13.45 -0.67
N LYS A 272 7.87 13.93 0.54
CA LYS A 272 7.52 15.32 0.81
C LYS A 272 8.64 16.30 0.40
N TYR A 273 9.88 15.97 0.74
CA TYR A 273 11.03 16.82 0.41
C TYR A 273 11.46 16.74 -1.05
N MET A 274 11.08 15.66 -1.75
CA MET A 274 11.35 15.53 -3.18
C MET A 274 10.34 16.24 -4.07
N LEU A 275 9.19 16.70 -3.56
CA LEU A 275 8.15 17.34 -4.37
C LEU A 275 8.64 18.58 -5.11
N ASP A 276 9.39 19.46 -4.44
CA ASP A 276 9.93 20.70 -5.05
C ASP A 276 10.90 20.39 -6.20
N TYR A 277 11.62 19.28 -6.12
CA TYR A 277 12.41 18.78 -7.24
C TYR A 277 11.52 18.27 -8.38
N PHE A 278 10.46 17.49 -8.05
CA PHE A 278 9.56 16.97 -9.07
C PHE A 278 8.81 18.07 -9.82
N THR A 279 8.52 19.21 -9.17
CA THR A 279 7.89 20.37 -9.79
C THR A 279 8.89 21.32 -10.46
N GLY A 280 10.20 21.09 -10.31
CA GLY A 280 11.26 21.90 -10.92
C GLY A 280 11.61 23.16 -10.15
N GLU A 281 11.18 23.28 -8.88
CA GLU A 281 11.47 24.44 -8.03
C GLU A 281 12.90 24.43 -7.48
N VAL A 282 13.44 23.22 -7.22
CA VAL A 282 14.82 23.03 -6.74
C VAL A 282 15.53 21.92 -7.51
N SER A 283 16.85 21.81 -7.37
CA SER A 283 17.61 20.67 -7.89
C SER A 283 17.40 19.40 -7.05
N LYS A 284 17.69 18.20 -7.63
CA LYS A 284 17.66 16.93 -6.89
C LYS A 284 18.57 16.96 -5.66
N ASP A 285 19.77 17.53 -5.81
CA ASP A 285 20.76 17.62 -4.74
C ASP A 285 20.27 18.52 -3.60
N GLU A 286 19.61 19.62 -3.93
CA GLU A 286 19.03 20.54 -2.94
C GLU A 286 17.85 19.89 -2.20
N ALA A 287 16.95 19.22 -2.89
CA ALA A 287 15.86 18.48 -2.28
C ALA A 287 16.35 17.40 -1.31
N LEU A 288 17.37 16.63 -1.72
CA LEU A 288 18.03 15.66 -0.85
C LEU A 288 18.73 16.31 0.35
N ALA A 289 19.42 17.44 0.16
CA ALA A 289 20.04 18.18 1.26
C ALA A 289 19.02 18.67 2.28
N ASN A 290 17.85 19.15 1.83
CA ASN A 290 16.74 19.53 2.70
C ASN A 290 16.19 18.33 3.48
N PHE A 291 16.07 17.18 2.84
CA PHE A 291 15.67 15.94 3.52
C PHE A 291 16.71 15.50 4.56
N TYR A 292 18.01 15.52 4.24
CA TYR A 292 19.08 15.23 5.20
C TYR A 292 19.04 16.17 6.40
N SER A 293 18.82 17.47 6.18
CA SER A 293 18.69 18.44 7.27
C SER A 293 17.52 18.11 8.19
N PHE A 294 16.36 17.79 7.61
CA PHE A 294 15.19 17.36 8.37
C PHE A 294 15.46 16.13 9.26
N VAL A 295 16.18 15.14 8.72
CA VAL A 295 16.50 13.90 9.46
C VAL A 295 17.46 14.18 10.61
N ASN A 296 18.49 15.02 10.38
CA ASN A 296 19.48 15.34 11.39
C ASN A 296 18.93 16.19 12.55
N ASP A 297 17.79 16.87 12.34
CA ASP A 297 17.12 17.67 13.37
C ASP A 297 16.18 16.83 14.27
N LYS A 298 16.05 15.52 14.04
CA LYS A 298 15.16 14.58 14.77
C LYS A 298 15.91 13.57 15.61
#